data_b55398854b664f0b8b61fe1848d30078
#
_entry.id   b55398854b664f0b8b61fe1848d30078
#
_cell.length_a   1.000
_cell.length_b   1.000
_cell.length_c   1.000
_cell.angle_alpha   90.00
_cell.angle_beta   90.00
_cell.angle_gamma   90.00
#
_symmetry.space_group_name_H-M   'P 1'
#
loop_
_entity.id
_entity.type
_entity.pdbx_description
1 polymer ?
#
loop_
_entity_poly.entity_id
_entity_poly.type
_entity_poly.pdbx_seq_one_letter_code
_entity_poly.pdbx_strand_id
1 'polypeptide(L)'
;AENPPKKYQDIYPLNFDNDQKGIYKEILRVVQYWIKHGVRTFRVDNPHTKPANFWEWLISTVHETHPEVIFLAEAFTRRPRLYGLAKVGFSQNYTYFTWQTNKYELTQFGEEISRMADISRPNLFVNTPDILHASLQHGGRGMFAIRAALAATLSPLWGVYSGYELYENQAVKPGSEEYMNSEKYELRPRDFDSALENNDSLEPFITALNRIRKDNPALQQLRNIYFHQIDNDNLIAYSKV
;
A
#
# COMPACT_ATOMS: atom_id res chain seq x y z
N ALA A 1 7.12 13.84 -18.93
CA ALA A 1 6.32 12.78 -18.32
C ALA A 1 6.60 11.47 -19.05
N GLU A 2 6.82 10.39 -18.33
CA GLU A 2 6.92 9.07 -18.95
C GLU A 2 5.55 8.70 -19.53
N ASN A 3 5.53 8.09 -20.73
CA ASN A 3 4.29 7.55 -21.25
C ASN A 3 3.73 6.52 -20.28
N PRO A 4 2.54 6.72 -19.71
CA PRO A 4 1.97 5.74 -18.80
C PRO A 4 1.66 4.45 -19.58
N PRO A 5 1.85 3.27 -18.97
CA PRO A 5 1.52 2.00 -19.60
C PRO A 5 0.01 1.82 -19.84
N LYS A 6 -0.82 2.57 -19.12
CA LYS A 6 -2.27 2.65 -19.31
C LYS A 6 -2.69 4.07 -19.66
N LYS A 7 -3.60 4.20 -20.63
CA LYS A 7 -4.29 5.45 -20.95
C LYS A 7 -5.70 5.37 -20.41
N TYR A 8 -6.02 6.27 -19.48
CA TYR A 8 -7.38 6.42 -18.95
C TYR A 8 -8.10 7.45 -19.82
N GLN A 9 -9.26 7.11 -20.34
CA GLN A 9 -10.04 8.00 -21.21
C GLN A 9 -10.87 9.03 -20.44
N ASP A 10 -11.08 8.79 -19.15
CA ASP A 10 -11.88 9.58 -18.23
C ASP A 10 -11.05 10.49 -17.31
N ILE A 11 -9.73 10.54 -17.50
CA ILE A 11 -8.81 11.35 -16.71
C ILE A 11 -8.17 12.43 -17.57
N TYR A 12 -8.35 13.69 -17.15
CA TYR A 12 -7.68 14.84 -17.73
C TYR A 12 -6.56 15.31 -16.79
N PRO A 13 -5.27 15.09 -17.15
CA PRO A 13 -4.18 15.52 -16.31
C PRO A 13 -4.10 17.05 -16.27
N LEU A 14 -4.04 17.61 -15.06
CA LEU A 14 -3.84 19.04 -14.87
C LEU A 14 -2.40 19.41 -15.23
N ASN A 15 -2.24 20.52 -15.95
CA ASN A 15 -0.94 21.06 -16.28
C ASN A 15 -0.45 21.99 -15.14
N PHE A 16 0.55 21.55 -14.40
CA PHE A 16 1.13 22.30 -13.27
C PHE A 16 2.03 23.46 -13.71
N ASP A 17 2.37 23.56 -14.99
CA ASP A 17 3.28 24.59 -15.50
C ASP A 17 2.54 25.85 -16.02
N ASN A 18 1.27 25.74 -16.39
CA ASN A 18 0.50 26.83 -16.99
C ASN A 18 0.13 27.94 -15.99
N ASP A 19 -0.40 27.55 -14.82
CA ASP A 19 -0.72 28.45 -13.71
C ASP A 19 -0.30 27.81 -12.40
N GLN A 20 0.99 27.77 -12.19
CA GLN A 20 1.57 27.13 -11.01
C GLN A 20 1.02 27.71 -9.70
N LYS A 21 0.91 29.04 -9.61
CA LYS A 21 0.43 29.70 -8.39
C LYS A 21 -1.04 29.40 -8.12
N GLY A 22 -1.87 29.42 -9.14
CA GLY A 22 -3.30 29.15 -9.04
C GLY A 22 -3.57 27.72 -8.63
N ILE A 23 -2.94 26.73 -9.30
CA ILE A 23 -3.16 25.30 -9.02
C ILE A 23 -2.63 24.90 -7.64
N TYR A 24 -1.48 25.42 -7.23
CA TYR A 24 -0.91 25.18 -5.90
C TYR A 24 -1.86 25.68 -4.81
N LYS A 25 -2.31 26.92 -4.92
CA LYS A 25 -3.24 27.54 -3.97
C LYS A 25 -4.56 26.76 -3.89
N GLU A 26 -5.10 26.33 -5.02
CA GLU A 26 -6.38 25.62 -5.06
C GLU A 26 -6.26 24.21 -4.43
N ILE A 27 -5.20 23.46 -4.73
CA ILE A 27 -5.01 22.14 -4.12
C ILE A 27 -4.78 22.27 -2.60
N LEU A 28 -4.00 23.25 -2.16
CA LEU A 28 -3.85 23.52 -0.73
C LEU A 28 -5.20 23.86 -0.07
N ARG A 29 -6.03 24.70 -0.71
CA ARG A 29 -7.37 25.01 -0.22
C ARG A 29 -8.23 23.76 -0.05
N VAL A 30 -8.19 22.84 -1.02
CA VAL A 30 -8.93 21.57 -0.97
C VAL A 30 -8.43 20.69 0.19
N VAL A 31 -7.13 20.54 0.35
CA VAL A 31 -6.55 19.76 1.47
C VAL A 31 -6.95 20.37 2.82
N GLN A 32 -6.80 21.70 2.97
CA GLN A 32 -7.18 22.41 4.20
C GLN A 32 -8.69 22.32 4.49
N TYR A 33 -9.52 22.33 3.46
CA TYR A 33 -10.96 22.12 3.60
C TYR A 33 -11.25 20.77 4.29
N TRP A 34 -10.64 19.69 3.83
CA TRP A 34 -10.82 18.37 4.42
C TRP A 34 -10.18 18.24 5.80
N ILE A 35 -9.05 18.87 6.04
CA ILE A 35 -8.43 18.93 7.38
C ILE A 35 -9.40 19.59 8.38
N LYS A 36 -10.04 20.69 7.97
CA LYS A 36 -11.06 21.37 8.80
C LYS A 36 -12.25 20.46 9.13
N HIS A 37 -12.58 19.49 8.25
CA HIS A 37 -13.63 18.49 8.47
C HIS A 37 -13.14 17.23 9.19
N GLY A 38 -11.93 17.23 9.74
CA GLY A 38 -11.40 16.15 10.57
C GLY A 38 -10.52 15.13 9.84
N VAL A 39 -10.31 15.26 8.53
CA VAL A 39 -9.41 14.37 7.80
C VAL A 39 -7.96 14.61 8.22
N ARG A 40 -7.22 13.53 8.52
CA ARG A 40 -5.81 13.58 8.95
C ARG A 40 -4.92 12.68 8.11
N THR A 41 -5.50 11.85 7.24
CA THR A 41 -4.73 10.96 6.36
C THR A 41 -5.25 11.10 4.94
N PHE A 42 -4.33 11.41 4.01
CA PHE A 42 -4.62 11.57 2.59
C PHE A 42 -3.87 10.49 1.79
N ARG A 43 -4.61 9.63 1.13
CA ARG A 43 -4.04 8.76 0.09
C ARG A 43 -3.99 9.56 -1.21
N VAL A 44 -2.81 9.65 -1.78
CA VAL A 44 -2.55 10.38 -3.02
C VAL A 44 -2.36 9.41 -4.16
N ASP A 45 -3.26 9.47 -5.12
CA ASP A 45 -3.23 8.68 -6.34
C ASP A 45 -2.14 9.19 -7.29
N ASN A 46 -1.27 8.29 -7.72
CA ASN A 46 -0.23 8.54 -8.73
C ASN A 46 0.58 9.86 -8.52
N PRO A 47 1.13 10.14 -7.31
CA PRO A 47 1.85 11.38 -7.05
C PRO A 47 3.11 11.55 -7.93
N HIS A 48 3.69 10.45 -8.41
CA HIS A 48 4.86 10.46 -9.30
C HIS A 48 4.59 11.08 -10.68
N THR A 49 3.31 11.33 -11.01
CA THR A 49 2.90 12.02 -12.25
C THR A 49 2.85 13.54 -12.10
N LYS A 50 3.09 14.06 -10.91
CA LYS A 50 3.10 15.49 -10.60
C LYS A 50 4.52 15.93 -10.22
N PRO A 51 4.84 17.24 -10.30
CA PRO A 51 6.16 17.73 -9.95
C PRO A 51 6.54 17.47 -8.49
N ALA A 52 7.78 17.04 -8.23
CA ALA A 52 8.24 16.75 -6.88
C ALA A 52 8.25 18.01 -5.98
N ASN A 53 8.65 19.16 -6.52
CA ASN A 53 8.63 20.44 -5.82
C ASN A 53 7.22 20.89 -5.40
N PHE A 54 6.18 20.49 -6.13
CA PHE A 54 4.80 20.70 -5.72
C PHE A 54 4.49 19.93 -4.42
N TRP A 55 4.86 18.65 -4.35
CA TRP A 55 4.62 17.84 -3.15
C TRP A 55 5.41 18.35 -1.96
N GLU A 56 6.68 18.66 -2.15
CA GLU A 56 7.53 19.24 -1.10
C GLU A 56 6.90 20.51 -0.51
N TRP A 57 6.46 21.43 -1.38
CA TRP A 57 5.79 22.64 -0.96
C TRP A 57 4.45 22.36 -0.26
N LEU A 58 3.59 21.53 -0.83
CA LEU A 58 2.26 21.26 -0.26
C LEU A 58 2.37 20.61 1.13
N ILE A 59 3.19 19.57 1.22
CA ILE A 59 3.33 18.81 2.47
C ILE A 59 3.98 19.67 3.55
N SER A 60 5.05 20.41 3.24
CA SER A 60 5.67 21.32 4.20
C SER A 60 4.71 22.41 4.66
N THR A 61 3.97 23.04 3.74
CA THR A 61 2.98 24.09 4.08
C THR A 61 1.86 23.54 4.98
N VAL A 62 1.39 22.32 4.73
CA VAL A 62 0.39 21.69 5.60
C VAL A 62 0.99 21.40 6.98
N HIS A 63 2.20 20.87 7.04
CA HIS A 63 2.87 20.52 8.29
C HIS A 63 3.26 21.74 9.16
N GLU A 64 3.36 22.95 8.61
CA GLU A 64 3.55 24.18 9.41
C GLU A 64 2.43 24.38 10.44
N THR A 65 1.20 23.96 10.11
CA THR A 65 0.02 24.13 10.97
C THR A 65 -0.61 22.84 11.44
N HIS A 66 -0.37 21.74 10.71
CA HIS A 66 -0.96 20.41 10.94
C HIS A 66 0.10 19.30 10.80
N PRO A 67 1.09 19.25 11.72
CA PRO A 67 2.18 18.25 11.66
C PRO A 67 1.71 16.79 11.80
N GLU A 68 0.50 16.60 12.34
CA GLU A 68 -0.13 15.29 12.49
C GLU A 68 -0.70 14.71 11.20
N VAL A 69 -0.79 15.50 10.13
CA VAL A 69 -1.38 15.05 8.85
C VAL A 69 -0.43 14.11 8.13
N ILE A 70 -0.98 13.01 7.65
CA ILE A 70 -0.24 11.93 6.97
C ILE A 70 -0.59 11.93 5.48
N PHE A 71 0.44 11.88 4.63
CA PHE A 71 0.30 11.69 3.19
C PHE A 71 0.84 10.33 2.78
N LEU A 72 -0.02 9.50 2.16
CA LEU A 72 0.31 8.18 1.64
C LEU A 72 0.49 8.27 0.12
N ALA A 73 1.65 7.88 -0.39
CA ALA A 73 1.91 7.87 -1.82
C ALA A 73 1.50 6.52 -2.43
N GLU A 74 0.45 6.52 -3.21
CA GLU A 74 0.14 5.38 -4.09
C GLU A 74 0.88 5.58 -5.41
N ALA A 75 2.10 5.02 -5.50
CA ALA A 75 2.99 5.26 -6.61
C ALA A 75 3.72 3.98 -7.01
N PHE A 76 3.26 3.36 -8.09
CA PHE A 76 3.95 2.22 -8.71
C PHE A 76 4.87 2.76 -9.80
N THR A 77 6.10 3.09 -9.42
CA THR A 77 7.09 3.74 -10.28
C THR A 77 8.50 3.21 -10.00
N ARG A 78 9.47 3.67 -10.79
CA ARG A 78 10.88 3.28 -10.62
C ARG A 78 11.42 3.69 -9.24
N ARG A 79 12.32 2.88 -8.68
CA ARG A 79 12.92 3.08 -7.35
C ARG A 79 13.38 4.51 -7.05
N PRO A 80 14.12 5.22 -7.94
CA PRO A 80 14.55 6.59 -7.65
C PRO A 80 13.38 7.56 -7.42
N ARG A 81 12.29 7.41 -8.17
CA ARG A 81 11.08 8.23 -7.99
C ARG A 81 10.31 7.84 -6.74
N LEU A 82 10.17 6.53 -6.47
CA LEU A 82 9.50 6.03 -5.27
C LEU A 82 10.15 6.59 -4.00
N TYR A 83 11.48 6.46 -3.89
CA TYR A 83 12.22 7.01 -2.76
C TYR A 83 12.30 8.54 -2.78
N GLY A 84 12.25 9.15 -3.97
CA GLY A 84 12.14 10.59 -4.12
C GLY A 84 10.87 11.16 -3.48
N LEU A 85 9.73 10.48 -3.64
CA LEU A 85 8.48 10.88 -2.98
C LEU A 85 8.59 10.83 -1.45
N ALA A 86 9.23 9.82 -0.89
CA ALA A 86 9.48 9.76 0.55
C ALA A 86 10.33 10.96 1.03
N LYS A 87 11.33 11.38 0.25
CA LYS A 87 12.20 12.52 0.59
C LYS A 87 11.50 13.87 0.54
N VAL A 88 10.48 14.03 -0.31
CA VAL A 88 9.71 15.29 -0.38
C VAL A 88 8.56 15.35 0.63
N GLY A 89 8.48 14.39 1.55
CA GLY A 89 7.61 14.48 2.72
C GLY A 89 6.47 13.47 2.80
N PHE A 90 6.30 12.58 1.83
CA PHE A 90 5.31 11.52 1.97
C PHE A 90 5.65 10.63 3.16
N SER A 91 4.67 10.43 4.05
CA SER A 91 4.85 9.68 5.30
C SER A 91 4.98 8.18 5.07
N GLN A 92 4.31 7.66 4.06
CA GLN A 92 4.31 6.25 3.69
C GLN A 92 4.21 6.11 2.17
N ASN A 93 4.74 4.99 1.65
CA ASN A 93 4.66 4.63 0.25
C ASN A 93 3.98 3.28 0.09
N TYR A 94 3.09 3.14 -0.88
CA TYR A 94 2.70 1.84 -1.40
C TYR A 94 3.92 1.19 -2.07
N THR A 95 3.94 -0.12 -2.16
CA THR A 95 5.11 -0.86 -2.63
C THR A 95 4.76 -1.93 -3.64
N TYR A 96 5.80 -2.48 -4.29
CA TYR A 96 5.67 -3.63 -5.18
C TYR A 96 5.54 -4.98 -4.44
N PHE A 97 5.29 -5.00 -3.12
CA PHE A 97 5.11 -6.23 -2.35
C PHE A 97 4.13 -7.20 -3.01
N THR A 98 3.02 -6.71 -3.52
CA THR A 98 1.98 -7.51 -4.17
C THR A 98 2.53 -8.43 -5.26
N TRP A 99 3.53 -7.97 -6.02
CA TRP A 99 4.14 -8.70 -7.14
C TRP A 99 5.42 -9.47 -6.77
N GLN A 100 5.86 -9.41 -5.51
CA GLN A 100 6.98 -10.24 -5.02
C GLN A 100 6.41 -11.57 -4.55
N THR A 101 6.56 -12.64 -5.33
CA THR A 101 5.85 -13.90 -5.09
C THR A 101 6.73 -15.10 -4.82
N ASN A 102 8.00 -15.05 -5.14
CA ASN A 102 8.94 -16.13 -4.87
C ASN A 102 9.96 -15.74 -3.78
N LYS A 103 10.69 -16.74 -3.27
CA LYS A 103 11.69 -16.60 -2.21
C LYS A 103 12.74 -15.54 -2.52
N TYR A 104 13.30 -15.56 -3.74
CA TYR A 104 14.34 -14.63 -4.14
C TYR A 104 13.83 -13.19 -4.14
N GLU A 105 12.71 -12.94 -4.80
CA GLU A 105 12.09 -11.61 -4.87
C GLU A 105 11.74 -11.06 -3.49
N LEU A 106 11.11 -11.88 -2.64
CA LEU A 106 10.72 -11.49 -1.28
C LEU A 106 11.94 -11.19 -0.41
N THR A 107 13.02 -11.98 -0.53
CA THR A 107 14.27 -11.74 0.19
C THR A 107 14.90 -10.42 -0.25
N GLN A 108 15.09 -10.20 -1.56
CA GLN A 108 15.65 -8.97 -2.09
C GLN A 108 14.81 -7.74 -1.73
N PHE A 109 13.50 -7.88 -1.80
CA PHE A 109 12.58 -6.82 -1.41
C PHE A 109 12.68 -6.50 0.09
N GLY A 110 12.66 -7.52 0.96
CA GLY A 110 12.76 -7.33 2.40
C GLY A 110 14.09 -6.68 2.83
N GLU A 111 15.21 -7.09 2.22
CA GLU A 111 16.52 -6.47 2.43
C GLU A 111 16.54 -5.02 1.94
N GLU A 112 15.95 -4.74 0.77
CA GLU A 112 15.89 -3.40 0.22
C GLU A 112 15.12 -2.44 1.13
N ILE A 113 13.90 -2.80 1.54
CA ILE A 113 13.08 -1.93 2.41
C ILE A 113 13.75 -1.71 3.77
N SER A 114 14.47 -2.69 4.29
CA SER A 114 15.25 -2.56 5.51
C SER A 114 16.41 -1.56 5.36
N ARG A 115 17.18 -1.64 4.26
CA ARG A 115 18.24 -0.67 3.97
C ARG A 115 17.73 0.75 3.76
N MET A 116 16.52 0.89 3.22
CA MET A 116 15.91 2.18 2.91
C MET A 116 15.07 2.75 4.07
N ALA A 117 15.12 2.14 5.25
CA ALA A 117 14.31 2.51 6.41
C ALA A 117 14.51 3.95 6.91
N ASP A 118 15.67 4.57 6.63
CA ASP A 118 15.93 5.98 6.96
C ASP A 118 15.13 6.95 6.09
N ILE A 119 14.71 6.51 4.92
CA ILE A 119 14.13 7.37 3.89
C ILE A 119 12.64 7.06 3.72
N SER A 120 12.25 5.79 3.73
CA SER A 120 10.92 5.36 3.33
C SER A 120 10.27 4.44 4.35
N ARG A 121 8.95 4.60 4.52
CA ARG A 121 8.09 3.72 5.30
C ARG A 121 7.17 2.96 4.35
N PRO A 122 7.55 1.75 3.94
CA PRO A 122 6.77 0.94 3.00
C PRO A 122 5.51 0.40 3.67
N ASN A 123 4.36 0.63 3.03
CA ASN A 123 3.11 -0.02 3.38
C ASN A 123 2.93 -1.25 2.47
N LEU A 124 2.82 -2.43 3.06
CA LEU A 124 2.69 -3.69 2.34
C LEU A 124 1.22 -4.06 2.21
N PHE A 125 0.60 -3.65 1.12
CA PHE A 125 -0.77 -4.07 0.82
C PHE A 125 -0.79 -5.49 0.27
N VAL A 126 -1.63 -6.35 0.88
CA VAL A 126 -1.90 -7.71 0.36
C VAL A 126 -2.79 -7.66 -0.87
N ASN A 127 -3.69 -6.70 -0.92
CA ASN A 127 -4.56 -6.36 -2.03
C ASN A 127 -4.95 -4.87 -1.94
N THR A 128 -5.48 -4.31 -3.01
CA THR A 128 -6.04 -2.95 -3.03
C THR A 128 -7.36 -2.96 -3.80
N PRO A 129 -8.17 -1.89 -3.78
CA PRO A 129 -9.36 -1.81 -4.64
C PRO A 129 -9.07 -1.99 -6.13
N ASP A 130 -7.82 -1.76 -6.55
CA ASP A 130 -7.37 -1.84 -7.95
C ASP A 130 -6.56 -3.10 -8.27
N ILE A 131 -6.12 -3.84 -7.23
CA ILE A 131 -5.12 -4.90 -7.41
C ILE A 131 -5.53 -6.16 -6.66
N LEU A 132 -5.93 -7.16 -7.45
CA LEU A 132 -6.08 -8.55 -7.06
C LEU A 132 -5.05 -9.38 -7.83
N HIS A 133 -3.87 -9.59 -7.24
CA HIS A 133 -2.78 -10.32 -7.90
C HIS A 133 -3.14 -11.77 -8.20
N ALA A 134 -2.61 -12.32 -9.29
CA ALA A 134 -2.88 -13.69 -9.74
C ALA A 134 -2.64 -14.76 -8.67
N SER A 135 -1.68 -14.56 -7.76
CA SER A 135 -1.46 -15.49 -6.63
C SER A 135 -2.67 -15.61 -5.71
N LEU A 136 -3.42 -14.54 -5.48
CA LEU A 136 -4.66 -14.57 -4.71
C LEU A 136 -5.83 -15.13 -5.52
N GLN A 137 -5.86 -14.86 -6.84
CA GLN A 137 -6.91 -15.41 -7.71
C GLN A 137 -6.90 -16.94 -7.75
N HIS A 138 -5.70 -17.56 -7.70
CA HIS A 138 -5.51 -18.99 -7.96
C HIS A 138 -4.92 -19.79 -6.79
N GLY A 139 -4.36 -19.14 -5.78
CA GLY A 139 -3.63 -19.80 -4.70
C GLY A 139 -4.50 -20.31 -3.52
N GLY A 140 -5.81 -20.08 -3.57
CA GLY A 140 -6.73 -20.51 -2.52
C GLY A 140 -6.48 -19.86 -1.15
N ARG A 141 -7.18 -20.33 -0.12
CA ARG A 141 -7.15 -19.74 1.24
C ARG A 141 -5.74 -19.69 1.85
N GLY A 142 -4.92 -20.70 1.59
CA GLY A 142 -3.54 -20.75 2.07
C GLY A 142 -2.70 -19.57 1.58
N MET A 143 -2.90 -19.12 0.34
CA MET A 143 -2.19 -17.98 -0.19
C MET A 143 -2.58 -16.66 0.51
N PHE A 144 -3.87 -16.47 0.84
CA PHE A 144 -4.30 -15.33 1.64
C PHE A 144 -3.60 -15.29 3.00
N ALA A 145 -3.54 -16.44 3.70
CA ALA A 145 -2.84 -16.52 4.98
C ALA A 145 -1.33 -16.23 4.85
N ILE A 146 -0.65 -16.80 3.84
CA ILE A 146 0.77 -16.57 3.57
C ILE A 146 1.03 -15.07 3.29
N ARG A 147 0.26 -14.46 2.40
CA ARG A 147 0.44 -13.05 2.04
C ARG A 147 0.19 -12.12 3.22
N ALA A 148 -0.84 -12.39 4.04
CA ALA A 148 -1.11 -11.65 5.27
C ALA A 148 0.04 -11.78 6.27
N ALA A 149 0.53 -13.00 6.53
CA ALA A 149 1.65 -13.22 7.43
C ALA A 149 2.92 -12.49 6.98
N LEU A 150 3.28 -12.59 5.70
CA LEU A 150 4.44 -11.90 5.14
C LEU A 150 4.29 -10.37 5.24
N ALA A 151 3.15 -9.81 4.83
CA ALA A 151 2.93 -8.37 4.89
C ALA A 151 3.00 -7.86 6.34
N ALA A 152 2.33 -8.54 7.27
CA ALA A 152 2.23 -8.16 8.66
C ALA A 152 3.56 -8.26 9.44
N THR A 153 4.51 -9.06 8.97
CA THR A 153 5.76 -9.31 9.72
C THR A 153 7.02 -8.77 9.02
N LEU A 154 6.99 -8.52 7.71
CA LEU A 154 8.11 -7.89 6.99
C LEU A 154 8.19 -6.38 7.24
N SER A 155 7.04 -5.71 7.39
CA SER A 155 6.99 -4.26 7.62
C SER A 155 6.09 -3.92 8.81
N PRO A 156 6.40 -2.84 9.55
CA PRO A 156 5.49 -2.30 10.57
C PRO A 156 4.18 -1.76 9.99
N LEU A 157 4.12 -1.53 8.68
CA LEU A 157 2.94 -1.02 7.99
C LEU A 157 2.46 -2.02 6.94
N TRP A 158 1.21 -2.43 7.05
CA TRP A 158 0.58 -3.29 6.06
C TRP A 158 -0.88 -2.89 5.86
N GLY A 159 -1.44 -3.20 4.71
CA GLY A 159 -2.79 -2.84 4.34
C GLY A 159 -3.58 -4.02 3.78
N VAL A 160 -4.88 -3.99 4.07
CA VAL A 160 -5.87 -4.97 3.63
C VAL A 160 -7.04 -4.20 3.04
N TYR A 161 -7.44 -4.55 1.83
CA TYR A 161 -8.70 -4.09 1.25
C TYR A 161 -9.81 -5.03 1.66
N SER A 162 -10.94 -4.46 2.05
CA SER A 162 -12.14 -5.16 2.52
C SER A 162 -12.59 -6.26 1.55
N GLY A 163 -12.93 -7.44 2.09
CA GLY A 163 -13.23 -8.65 1.32
C GLY A 163 -12.05 -9.65 1.27
N TYR A 164 -10.85 -9.23 1.65
CA TYR A 164 -9.72 -10.12 1.83
C TYR A 164 -10.00 -11.16 2.92
N GLU A 165 -10.67 -10.73 3.97
CA GLU A 165 -11.12 -11.56 5.10
C GLU A 165 -12.06 -12.70 4.64
N LEU A 166 -12.77 -12.48 3.54
CA LEU A 166 -13.71 -13.42 2.94
C LEU A 166 -13.12 -14.19 1.76
N TYR A 167 -11.81 -14.14 1.57
CA TYR A 167 -11.10 -14.78 0.47
C TYR A 167 -11.62 -14.37 -0.93
N GLU A 168 -12.08 -13.12 -1.08
CA GLU A 168 -12.55 -12.63 -2.37
C GLU A 168 -11.42 -12.67 -3.41
N ASN A 169 -11.60 -13.51 -4.43
CA ASN A 169 -10.54 -13.86 -5.37
C ASN A 169 -10.95 -13.77 -6.86
N GLN A 170 -12.10 -13.17 -7.14
CA GLN A 170 -12.61 -13.13 -8.51
C GLN A 170 -12.21 -11.83 -9.20
N ALA A 171 -11.47 -11.97 -10.29
CA ALA A 171 -11.14 -10.87 -11.18
C ALA A 171 -12.29 -10.58 -12.16
N VAL A 172 -12.38 -9.33 -12.63
CA VAL A 172 -13.40 -8.90 -13.61
C VAL A 172 -13.33 -9.69 -14.92
N LYS A 173 -12.15 -10.17 -15.30
CA LYS A 173 -11.93 -11.04 -16.46
C LYS A 173 -10.58 -11.76 -16.31
N PRO A 174 -10.36 -12.87 -17.01
CA PRO A 174 -9.08 -13.56 -17.03
C PRO A 174 -7.93 -12.62 -17.41
N GLY A 175 -6.83 -12.69 -16.66
CA GLY A 175 -5.64 -11.85 -16.87
C GLY A 175 -5.76 -10.41 -16.37
N SER A 176 -6.89 -10.04 -15.76
CA SER A 176 -7.04 -8.76 -15.06
C SER A 176 -6.64 -8.89 -13.60
N GLU A 177 -6.12 -7.82 -13.02
CA GLU A 177 -5.93 -7.68 -11.57
C GLU A 177 -7.04 -6.86 -10.90
N GLU A 178 -8.06 -6.43 -11.64
CA GLU A 178 -9.19 -5.72 -11.08
C GLU A 178 -10.23 -6.69 -10.51
N TYR A 179 -10.75 -6.36 -9.32
CA TYR A 179 -11.83 -7.13 -8.70
C TYR A 179 -13.12 -7.09 -9.50
N MET A 180 -13.80 -8.23 -9.58
CA MET A 180 -15.20 -8.26 -10.01
C MET A 180 -16.05 -7.50 -8.98
N ASN A 181 -16.95 -6.63 -9.44
CA ASN A 181 -17.83 -5.82 -8.59
C ASN A 181 -17.05 -5.03 -7.53
N SER A 182 -16.01 -4.31 -7.96
CA SER A 182 -15.25 -3.44 -7.04
C SER A 182 -16.13 -2.28 -6.53
N GLU A 183 -15.88 -1.84 -5.31
CA GLU A 183 -16.62 -0.73 -4.67
C GLU A 183 -16.37 0.65 -5.30
N LYS A 184 -15.64 0.72 -6.38
CA LYS A 184 -15.37 1.98 -7.09
C LYS A 184 -16.64 2.69 -7.55
N TYR A 185 -17.69 1.93 -7.86
CA TYR A 185 -18.88 2.45 -8.51
C TYR A 185 -20.18 2.05 -7.82
N GLU A 186 -20.15 1.13 -6.86
CA GLU A 186 -21.32 0.61 -6.19
C GLU A 186 -21.02 0.19 -4.74
N LEU A 187 -22.04 0.18 -3.92
CA LEU A 187 -21.96 -0.40 -2.58
C LEU A 187 -21.93 -1.92 -2.67
N ARG A 188 -20.99 -2.52 -1.94
CA ARG A 188 -20.85 -3.97 -1.85
C ARG A 188 -21.01 -4.43 -0.41
N PRO A 189 -22.24 -4.82 0.01
CA PRO A 189 -22.45 -5.38 1.32
C PRO A 189 -21.76 -6.75 1.44
N ARG A 190 -21.16 -7.01 2.59
CA ARG A 190 -20.49 -8.28 2.92
C ARG A 190 -21.04 -8.76 4.25
N ASP A 191 -21.33 -10.05 4.33
CA ASP A 191 -21.78 -10.71 5.55
C ASP A 191 -20.58 -11.34 6.27
N PHE A 192 -19.85 -10.51 7.01
CA PHE A 192 -18.69 -10.91 7.78
C PHE A 192 -19.07 -11.84 8.94
N ASP A 193 -20.23 -11.60 9.58
CA ASP A 193 -20.68 -12.36 10.74
C ASP A 193 -20.99 -13.80 10.34
N SER A 194 -21.79 -14.02 9.31
CA SER A 194 -22.07 -15.36 8.80
C SER A 194 -20.81 -16.11 8.34
N ALA A 195 -19.86 -15.42 7.71
CA ALA A 195 -18.61 -16.04 7.31
C ALA A 195 -17.79 -16.49 8.53
N LEU A 196 -17.76 -15.69 9.58
CA LEU A 196 -17.08 -16.04 10.83
C LEU A 196 -17.74 -17.24 11.53
N GLU A 197 -19.06 -17.25 11.65
CA GLU A 197 -19.83 -18.36 12.24
C GLU A 197 -19.62 -19.68 11.48
N ASN A 198 -19.49 -19.62 10.16
CA ASN A 198 -19.27 -20.78 9.30
C ASN A 198 -17.80 -21.20 9.17
N ASN A 199 -16.86 -20.58 9.90
CA ASN A 199 -15.42 -20.79 9.75
C ASN A 199 -14.90 -20.53 8.33
N ASP A 200 -15.53 -19.59 7.64
CA ASP A 200 -15.21 -19.16 6.27
C ASP A 200 -14.63 -17.74 6.24
N SER A 201 -13.91 -17.38 7.30
CA SER A 201 -13.29 -16.06 7.45
C SER A 201 -11.81 -16.16 7.84
N LEU A 202 -10.97 -15.32 7.26
CA LEU A 202 -9.58 -15.12 7.65
C LEU A 202 -9.43 -14.15 8.83
N GLU A 203 -10.51 -13.51 9.28
CA GLU A 203 -10.48 -12.50 10.34
C GLU A 203 -9.79 -12.97 11.63
N PRO A 204 -10.04 -14.20 12.15
CA PRO A 204 -9.34 -14.67 13.34
C PRO A 204 -7.82 -14.73 13.18
N PHE A 205 -7.35 -15.09 11.98
CA PHE A 205 -5.92 -15.13 11.65
C PHE A 205 -5.32 -13.71 11.58
N ILE A 206 -6.01 -12.78 10.91
CA ILE A 206 -5.61 -11.37 10.85
C ILE A 206 -5.56 -10.75 12.25
N THR A 207 -6.56 -11.05 13.08
CA THR A 207 -6.63 -10.62 14.48
C THR A 207 -5.43 -11.13 15.28
N ALA A 208 -5.08 -12.42 15.12
CA ALA A 208 -3.90 -12.99 15.76
C ALA A 208 -2.60 -12.33 15.29
N LEU A 209 -2.43 -12.10 13.98
CA LEU A 209 -1.28 -11.39 13.44
C LEU A 209 -1.15 -9.97 14.00
N ASN A 210 -2.24 -9.22 14.07
CA ASN A 210 -2.23 -7.86 14.62
C ASN A 210 -1.90 -7.84 16.12
N ARG A 211 -2.35 -8.83 16.89
CA ARG A 211 -1.98 -9.00 18.29
C ARG A 211 -0.48 -9.29 18.43
N ILE A 212 0.04 -10.26 17.66
CA ILE A 212 1.48 -10.59 17.64
C ILE A 212 2.30 -9.35 17.32
N ARG A 213 1.92 -8.55 16.32
CA ARG A 213 2.62 -7.30 15.96
C ARG A 213 2.61 -6.27 17.09
N LYS A 214 1.49 -6.15 17.79
CA LYS A 214 1.35 -5.23 18.91
C LYS A 214 2.22 -5.64 20.10
N ASP A 215 2.30 -6.93 20.36
CA ASP A 215 2.99 -7.49 21.54
C ASP A 215 4.50 -7.66 21.32
N ASN A 216 4.98 -7.57 20.08
CA ASN A 216 6.40 -7.76 19.73
C ASN A 216 7.01 -6.50 19.12
N PRO A 217 7.79 -5.71 19.86
CA PRO A 217 8.43 -4.48 19.38
C PRO A 217 9.30 -4.69 18.13
N ALA A 218 9.91 -5.87 17.98
CA ALA A 218 10.70 -6.22 16.81
C ALA A 218 9.89 -6.13 15.48
N LEU A 219 8.59 -6.40 15.53
CA LEU A 219 7.69 -6.31 14.36
C LEU A 219 7.23 -4.88 14.06
N GLN A 220 7.52 -3.93 14.96
CA GLN A 220 7.20 -2.52 14.79
C GLN A 220 8.35 -1.71 14.20
N GLN A 221 9.43 -2.39 13.83
CA GLN A 221 10.63 -1.80 13.22
C GLN A 221 10.89 -2.38 11.83
N LEU A 222 11.52 -1.58 10.97
CA LEU A 222 11.80 -1.99 9.59
C LEU A 222 13.23 -2.55 9.42
N ARG A 223 14.20 -2.06 10.20
CA ARG A 223 15.64 -2.31 9.98
C ARG A 223 16.16 -3.67 10.42
N ASN A 224 15.54 -4.29 11.37
CA ASN A 224 16.07 -5.40 12.15
C ASN A 224 15.73 -6.77 11.57
N ILE A 225 15.76 -6.94 10.26
CA ILE A 225 15.45 -8.19 9.58
C ILE A 225 16.71 -8.95 9.18
N TYR A 226 16.68 -10.27 9.35
CA TYR A 226 17.71 -11.19 8.88
C TYR A 226 17.06 -12.39 8.20
N PHE A 227 17.42 -12.65 6.93
CA PHE A 227 16.92 -13.80 6.17
C PHE A 227 17.85 -15.00 6.37
N HIS A 228 17.27 -16.12 6.78
CA HIS A 228 18.00 -17.36 7.00
C HIS A 228 18.12 -18.18 5.71
N GLN A 229 19.28 -18.81 5.53
CA GLN A 229 19.45 -19.72 4.41
C GLN A 229 18.66 -21.00 4.65
N ILE A 230 17.84 -21.38 3.68
CA ILE A 230 17.09 -22.62 3.65
C ILE A 230 17.27 -23.27 2.28
N ASP A 231 17.62 -24.53 2.27
CA ASP A 231 17.82 -25.34 1.05
C ASP A 231 16.49 -25.87 0.51
N ASN A 232 15.55 -24.96 0.28
CA ASN A 232 14.25 -25.22 -0.35
C ASN A 232 13.69 -23.90 -0.90
N ASP A 233 13.44 -23.82 -2.19
CA ASP A 233 12.96 -22.59 -2.85
C ASP A 233 11.51 -22.22 -2.52
N ASN A 234 10.74 -23.18 -1.98
CA ASN A 234 9.36 -22.91 -1.56
C ASN A 234 9.25 -22.45 -0.09
N LEU A 235 10.37 -22.35 0.62
CA LEU A 235 10.39 -21.92 2.01
C LEU A 235 11.21 -20.65 2.17
N ILE A 236 10.67 -19.71 2.92
CA ILE A 236 11.37 -18.49 3.34
C ILE A 236 11.37 -18.45 4.88
N ALA A 237 12.52 -18.12 5.47
CA ALA A 237 12.64 -17.87 6.89
C ALA A 237 13.41 -16.60 7.15
N TYR A 238 12.94 -15.84 8.10
CA TYR A 238 13.61 -14.64 8.58
C TYR A 238 13.31 -14.42 10.06
N SER A 239 14.18 -13.69 10.71
CA SER A 239 13.98 -13.21 12.07
C SER A 239 14.06 -11.70 12.13
N LYS A 240 13.42 -11.13 13.14
CA LYS A 240 13.50 -9.72 13.50
C LYS A 240 13.87 -9.61 14.98
N VAL A 241 14.71 -8.66 15.32
CA VAL A 241 15.29 -8.50 16.67
C VAL A 241 14.82 -7.19 17.30
#